data_5fc036f218a5b27eb89d9e6457273e93
#
_entry.id   5fc036f218a5b27eb89d9e6457273e93
#
_cell.length_a   1.000
_cell.length_b   1.000
_cell.length_c   1.000
_cell.angle_alpha   90.00
_cell.angle_beta   90.00
_cell.angle_gamma   90.00
#
_symmetry.space_group_name_H-M   'P 1'
#
loop_
_entity.id
_entity.type
_entity.pdbx_description
1 polymer ?
#
loop_
_entity_poly.entity_id
_entity_poly.type
_entity_poly.pdbx_seq_one_letter_code
_entity_poly.pdbx_strand_id
1 'polypeptide(L)'
;MIKKLLVIAFGIVLFSLNLKAQESFDKWPALENFHTVISQTFHPAEEGNLFPVKKRSGELLKKAVLLHKSDIPVEFSRPGIIPAVHKLYLETAALDKLVKGKSGDKLILAQLKQVHDCFHTIVGICSDKKD
;
A
#
# COMPACT_ATOMS: atom_id res chain seq x y z
N MET A 1 36.64 -13.77 -9.95
CA MET A 1 36.55 -12.31 -10.10
C MET A 1 35.36 -11.85 -10.92
N ILE A 2 35.08 -12.44 -12.07
CA ILE A 2 33.93 -12.05 -12.94
C ILE A 2 32.57 -12.28 -12.27
N LYS A 3 32.41 -13.33 -11.47
CA LYS A 3 31.17 -13.63 -10.73
C LYS A 3 30.84 -12.60 -9.64
N LYS A 4 31.83 -11.99 -9.01
CA LYS A 4 31.61 -10.95 -8.00
C LYS A 4 31.15 -9.62 -8.62
N LEU A 5 31.63 -9.28 -9.79
CA LEU A 5 31.22 -8.10 -10.55
C LEU A 5 29.78 -8.21 -11.04
N LEU A 6 29.34 -9.41 -11.46
CA LEU A 6 27.94 -9.67 -11.88
C LEU A 6 26.94 -9.53 -10.74
N VAL A 7 27.30 -9.94 -9.52
CA VAL A 7 26.45 -9.83 -8.33
C VAL A 7 26.27 -8.37 -7.92
N ILE A 8 27.33 -7.55 -8.03
CA ILE A 8 27.27 -6.12 -7.73
C ILE A 8 26.39 -5.37 -8.74
N ALA A 9 26.50 -5.72 -10.04
CA ALA A 9 25.66 -5.12 -11.08
C ALA A 9 24.18 -5.45 -10.90
N PHE A 10 23.85 -6.68 -10.49
CA PHE A 10 22.48 -7.10 -10.20
C PHE A 10 21.92 -6.39 -8.96
N GLY A 11 22.72 -6.20 -7.91
CA GLY A 11 22.33 -5.44 -6.74
C GLY A 11 22.03 -3.98 -7.02
N ILE A 12 22.77 -3.34 -7.90
CA ILE A 12 22.57 -1.94 -8.31
C ILE A 12 21.24 -1.78 -9.06
N VAL A 13 20.88 -2.73 -9.93
CA VAL A 13 19.60 -2.68 -10.68
C VAL A 13 18.40 -2.80 -9.74
N LEU A 14 18.44 -3.69 -8.73
CA LEU A 14 17.37 -3.81 -7.74
C LEU A 14 17.24 -2.55 -6.87
N PHE A 15 18.34 -1.92 -6.51
CA PHE A 15 18.36 -0.68 -5.75
C PHE A 15 17.75 0.48 -6.53
N SER A 16 18.00 0.56 -7.84
CA SER A 16 17.44 1.60 -8.71
C SER A 16 15.92 1.51 -8.85
N LEU A 17 15.35 0.31 -8.87
CA LEU A 17 13.89 0.09 -8.91
C LEU A 17 13.22 0.52 -7.61
N ASN A 18 13.86 0.27 -6.47
CA ASN A 18 13.35 0.70 -5.16
C ASN A 18 13.36 2.22 -4.99
N LEU A 19 14.37 2.90 -5.51
CA LEU A 19 14.46 4.37 -5.45
C LEU A 19 13.30 5.07 -6.17
N LYS A 20 12.87 4.58 -7.34
CA LYS A 20 11.73 5.17 -8.09
C LYS A 20 10.40 5.02 -7.36
N ALA A 21 10.16 3.88 -6.73
CA ALA A 21 8.97 3.67 -5.89
C ALA A 21 8.99 4.60 -4.66
N GLN A 22 10.15 4.77 -4.04
CA GLN A 22 10.33 5.60 -2.85
C GLN A 22 10.11 7.10 -3.14
N GLU A 23 10.53 7.61 -4.29
CA GLU A 23 10.30 9.00 -4.69
C GLU A 23 8.81 9.37 -4.76
N SER A 24 7.95 8.45 -5.18
CA SER A 24 6.50 8.67 -5.25
C SER A 24 5.87 8.81 -3.88
N PHE A 25 6.35 8.07 -2.89
CA PHE A 25 5.83 8.12 -1.52
C PHE A 25 6.31 9.35 -0.76
N ASP A 26 7.56 9.76 -0.95
CA ASP A 26 8.14 10.94 -0.29
C ASP A 26 7.35 12.22 -0.59
N LYS A 27 6.77 12.31 -1.78
CA LYS A 27 5.98 13.48 -2.20
C LYS A 27 4.57 13.50 -1.63
N TRP A 28 4.07 12.38 -1.12
CA TRP A 28 2.75 12.27 -0.52
C TRP A 28 2.83 11.54 0.82
N PRO A 29 3.18 12.25 1.91
CA PRO A 29 3.41 11.62 3.21
C PRO A 29 2.24 10.76 3.72
N ALA A 30 0.99 11.16 3.46
CA ALA A 30 -0.17 10.38 3.86
C ALA A 30 -0.23 9.02 3.13
N LEU A 31 0.18 8.97 1.86
CA LEU A 31 0.28 7.72 1.09
C LEU A 31 1.43 6.84 1.61
N GLU A 32 2.57 7.44 1.92
CA GLU A 32 3.71 6.73 2.52
C GLU A 32 3.35 6.11 3.87
N ASN A 33 2.66 6.86 4.72
CA ASN A 33 2.24 6.36 6.02
C ASN A 33 1.25 5.18 5.90
N PHE A 34 0.34 5.23 4.95
CA PHE A 34 -0.53 4.10 4.65
C PHE A 34 0.27 2.90 4.14
N HIS A 35 1.19 3.12 3.22
CA HIS A 35 2.05 2.08 2.66
C HIS A 35 2.83 1.32 3.74
N THR A 36 3.37 2.04 4.72
CA THR A 36 4.12 1.42 5.82
C THR A 36 3.26 0.40 6.57
N VAL A 37 2.04 0.74 6.92
CA VAL A 37 1.15 -0.14 7.68
C VAL A 37 0.61 -1.29 6.82
N ILE A 38 0.20 -1.02 5.57
CA ILE A 38 -0.29 -2.09 4.70
C ILE A 38 0.81 -3.11 4.40
N SER A 39 2.04 -2.70 4.20
CA SER A 39 3.18 -3.61 3.99
C SER A 39 3.44 -4.51 5.19
N GLN A 40 3.38 -3.96 6.39
CA GLN A 40 3.62 -4.69 7.64
C GLN A 40 2.48 -5.61 8.04
N THR A 41 1.30 -5.45 7.47
CA THR A 41 0.13 -6.31 7.73
C THR A 41 -0.14 -7.30 6.62
N PHE A 42 0.09 -6.92 5.36
CA PHE A 42 -0.19 -7.76 4.20
C PHE A 42 0.88 -8.84 3.98
N HIS A 43 2.15 -8.51 4.04
CA HIS A 43 3.22 -9.50 3.80
C HIS A 43 3.18 -10.69 4.77
N PRO A 44 3.03 -10.51 6.10
CA PRO A 44 2.83 -11.64 6.99
C PRO A 44 1.57 -12.45 6.68
N ALA A 45 0.48 -11.80 6.28
CA ALA A 45 -0.78 -12.46 5.95
C ALA A 45 -0.65 -13.37 4.72
N GLU A 46 0.13 -12.98 3.71
CA GLU A 46 0.43 -13.83 2.55
C GLU A 46 1.11 -15.13 2.96
N GLU A 47 1.90 -15.11 4.02
CA GLU A 47 2.59 -16.28 4.58
C GLU A 47 1.75 -17.05 5.60
N GLY A 48 0.47 -16.69 5.77
CA GLY A 48 -0.46 -17.34 6.68
C GLY A 48 -0.52 -16.75 8.08
N ASN A 49 0.19 -15.66 8.36
CA ASN A 49 0.18 -14.99 9.66
C ASN A 49 -0.73 -13.75 9.64
N LEU A 50 -1.95 -13.90 10.12
CA LEU A 50 -2.94 -12.82 10.19
C LEU A 50 -2.89 -12.04 11.51
N PHE A 51 -1.99 -12.37 12.42
CA PHE A 51 -1.89 -11.67 13.70
C PHE A 51 -1.64 -10.15 13.52
N PRO A 52 -0.71 -9.70 12.66
CA PRO A 52 -0.48 -8.26 12.46
C PRO A 52 -1.72 -7.51 11.97
N VAL A 53 -2.44 -8.01 10.97
CA VAL A 53 -3.65 -7.33 10.47
C VAL A 53 -4.77 -7.34 11.51
N LYS A 54 -4.95 -8.42 12.26
CA LYS A 54 -5.95 -8.47 13.34
C LYS A 54 -5.65 -7.48 14.43
N LYS A 55 -4.39 -7.26 14.76
CA LYS A 55 -3.97 -6.31 15.78
C LYS A 55 -4.02 -4.86 15.29
N ARG A 56 -3.76 -4.61 14.01
CA ARG A 56 -3.50 -3.28 13.47
C ARG A 56 -4.51 -2.79 12.44
N SER A 57 -5.65 -3.44 12.29
CA SER A 57 -6.68 -3.01 11.33
C SER A 57 -7.22 -1.61 11.64
N GLY A 58 -7.34 -1.25 12.92
CA GLY A 58 -7.73 0.10 13.34
C GLY A 58 -6.69 1.16 13.01
N GLU A 59 -5.40 0.85 13.15
CA GLU A 59 -4.30 1.72 12.72
C GLU A 59 -4.30 1.91 11.20
N LEU A 60 -4.50 0.83 10.44
CA LEU A 60 -4.60 0.89 8.98
C LEU A 60 -5.77 1.78 8.54
N LEU A 61 -6.94 1.64 9.19
CA LEU A 61 -8.09 2.50 8.93
C LEU A 61 -7.78 3.97 9.24
N LYS A 62 -7.10 4.26 10.34
CA LYS A 62 -6.70 5.62 10.68
C LYS A 62 -5.82 6.23 9.59
N LYS A 63 -4.86 5.47 9.05
CA LYS A 63 -4.01 5.92 7.94
C LYS A 63 -4.81 6.13 6.64
N ALA A 64 -5.79 5.28 6.37
CA ALA A 64 -6.69 5.44 5.23
C ALA A 64 -7.55 6.71 5.35
N VAL A 65 -8.06 7.01 6.54
CA VAL A 65 -8.81 8.25 6.83
C VAL A 65 -7.94 9.48 6.60
N LEU A 66 -6.72 9.48 7.13
CA LEU A 66 -5.78 10.59 6.95
C LEU A 66 -5.42 10.79 5.47
N LEU A 67 -5.21 9.71 4.72
CA LEU A 67 -4.98 9.76 3.29
C LEU A 67 -6.18 10.35 2.54
N HIS A 68 -7.38 9.89 2.86
CA HIS A 68 -8.63 10.36 2.26
C HIS A 68 -8.87 11.86 2.49
N LYS A 69 -8.44 12.39 3.64
CA LYS A 69 -8.56 13.80 4.01
C LYS A 69 -7.37 14.66 3.57
N SER A 70 -6.27 14.06 3.16
CA SER A 70 -5.06 14.80 2.77
C SER A 70 -5.25 15.52 1.45
N ASP A 71 -4.53 16.64 1.29
CA ASP A 71 -4.41 17.29 0.00
C ASP A 71 -3.63 16.40 -0.97
N ILE A 72 -4.12 16.28 -2.19
CA ILE A 72 -3.44 15.52 -3.23
C ILE A 72 -2.34 16.39 -3.84
N PRO A 73 -1.07 15.95 -3.83
CA PRO A 73 0.00 16.68 -4.50
C PRO A 73 -0.34 16.93 -5.97
N VAL A 74 0.02 18.10 -6.46
CA VAL A 74 -0.33 18.54 -7.83
C VAL A 74 0.13 17.52 -8.89
N GLU A 75 1.31 16.95 -8.72
CA GLU A 75 1.86 15.93 -9.63
C GLU A 75 1.04 14.64 -9.69
N PHE A 76 0.22 14.36 -8.68
CA PHE A 76 -0.64 13.18 -8.60
C PHE A 76 -2.12 13.49 -8.82
N SER A 77 -2.46 14.74 -9.08
CA SER A 77 -3.82 15.18 -9.40
C SER A 77 -4.20 14.77 -10.83
N ARG A 78 -4.51 13.50 -10.99
CA ARG A 78 -4.80 12.84 -12.28
C ARG A 78 -6.20 12.25 -12.27
N PRO A 79 -6.79 12.02 -13.47
CA PRO A 79 -8.07 11.32 -13.54
C PRO A 79 -8.05 9.99 -12.78
N GLY A 80 -9.08 9.77 -11.99
CA GLY A 80 -9.23 8.54 -11.21
C GLY A 80 -8.60 8.54 -9.83
N ILE A 81 -7.75 9.52 -9.47
CA ILE A 81 -7.09 9.51 -8.15
C ILE A 81 -8.07 9.69 -6.98
N ILE A 82 -9.02 10.61 -7.10
CA ILE A 82 -9.99 10.86 -6.03
C ILE A 82 -10.86 9.64 -5.76
N PRO A 83 -11.53 9.02 -6.76
CA PRO A 83 -12.30 7.81 -6.50
C PRO A 83 -11.45 6.63 -6.05
N ALA A 84 -10.19 6.51 -6.48
CA ALA A 84 -9.29 5.45 -6.02
C ALA A 84 -8.97 5.58 -4.53
N VAL A 85 -8.67 6.79 -4.06
CA VAL A 85 -8.41 7.07 -2.63
C VAL A 85 -9.68 6.83 -1.80
N HIS A 86 -10.83 7.25 -2.30
CA HIS A 86 -12.11 7.00 -1.63
C HIS A 86 -12.41 5.50 -1.50
N LYS A 87 -12.20 4.74 -2.57
CA LYS A 87 -12.37 3.29 -2.55
C LYS A 87 -11.44 2.61 -1.54
N LEU A 88 -10.17 3.03 -1.49
CA LEU A 88 -9.23 2.52 -0.49
C LEU A 88 -9.76 2.72 0.93
N TYR A 89 -10.26 3.91 1.24
CA TYR A 89 -10.86 4.19 2.53
C TYR A 89 -12.03 3.26 2.85
N LEU A 90 -12.96 3.09 1.93
CA LEU A 90 -14.14 2.22 2.13
C LEU A 90 -13.75 0.76 2.33
N GLU A 91 -12.81 0.24 1.54
CA GLU A 91 -12.34 -1.15 1.65
C GLU A 91 -11.56 -1.37 2.95
N THR A 92 -10.80 -0.37 3.41
CA THR A 92 -10.09 -0.46 4.69
C THR A 92 -11.05 -0.42 5.87
N ALA A 93 -12.11 0.39 5.79
CA ALA A 93 -13.16 0.40 6.80
C ALA A 93 -13.89 -0.95 6.89
N ALA A 94 -14.16 -1.56 5.74
CA ALA A 94 -14.74 -2.92 5.69
C ALA A 94 -13.82 -3.96 6.33
N LEU A 95 -12.51 -3.87 6.10
CA LEU A 95 -11.53 -4.75 6.73
C LEU A 95 -11.56 -4.63 8.27
N ASP A 96 -11.52 -3.42 8.79
CA ASP A 96 -11.54 -3.18 10.23
C ASP A 96 -12.83 -3.71 10.87
N LYS A 97 -13.96 -3.56 10.17
CA LYS A 97 -15.25 -4.11 10.61
C LYS A 97 -15.22 -5.65 10.70
N LEU A 98 -14.63 -6.32 9.70
CA LEU A 98 -14.48 -7.78 9.73
C LEU A 98 -13.60 -8.23 10.90
N VAL A 99 -12.49 -7.56 11.12
CA VAL A 99 -11.58 -7.88 12.23
C VAL A 99 -12.26 -7.69 13.59
N LYS A 100 -12.91 -6.56 13.80
CA LYS A 100 -13.64 -6.27 15.04
C LYS A 100 -14.82 -7.22 15.29
N GLY A 101 -15.46 -7.65 14.22
CA GLY A 101 -16.54 -8.63 14.26
C GLY A 101 -16.06 -10.08 14.39
N LYS A 102 -14.76 -10.31 14.51
CA LYS A 102 -14.13 -11.64 14.61
C LYS A 102 -14.53 -12.58 13.48
N SER A 103 -14.59 -12.05 12.26
CA SER A 103 -14.83 -12.82 11.04
C SER A 103 -13.75 -13.88 10.82
N GLY A 104 -14.05 -14.91 10.05
CA GLY A 104 -13.10 -15.98 9.74
C GLY A 104 -11.89 -15.49 8.95
N ASP A 105 -10.78 -16.20 9.09
CA ASP A 105 -9.50 -15.84 8.47
C ASP A 105 -9.57 -15.69 6.95
N LYS A 106 -10.36 -16.52 6.27
CA LYS A 106 -10.56 -16.43 4.82
C LYS A 106 -11.18 -15.10 4.39
N LEU A 107 -12.18 -14.61 5.13
CA LEU A 107 -12.82 -13.33 4.83
C LEU A 107 -11.88 -12.16 5.10
N ILE A 108 -11.15 -12.20 6.20
CA ILE A 108 -10.18 -11.16 6.57
C ILE A 108 -9.08 -11.11 5.51
N LEU A 109 -8.51 -12.24 5.13
CA LEU A 109 -7.46 -12.29 4.11
C LEU A 109 -7.95 -11.80 2.75
N ALA A 110 -9.15 -12.21 2.32
CA ALA A 110 -9.74 -11.75 1.06
C ALA A 110 -9.95 -10.24 1.06
N GLN A 111 -10.45 -9.67 2.17
CA GLN A 111 -10.66 -8.23 2.29
C GLN A 111 -9.33 -7.46 2.35
N LEU A 112 -8.32 -7.99 3.03
CA LEU A 112 -6.98 -7.40 3.06
C LEU A 112 -6.37 -7.35 1.66
N LYS A 113 -6.55 -8.39 0.85
CA LYS A 113 -6.14 -8.40 -0.57
C LYS A 113 -6.84 -7.31 -1.37
N GLN A 114 -8.13 -7.08 -1.13
CA GLN A 114 -8.86 -5.97 -1.77
C GLN A 114 -8.26 -4.60 -1.41
N VAL A 115 -7.94 -4.39 -0.14
CA VAL A 115 -7.28 -3.16 0.31
C VAL A 115 -5.93 -2.99 -0.38
N HIS A 116 -5.14 -4.04 -0.45
CA HIS A 116 -3.83 -4.04 -1.10
C HIS A 116 -3.95 -3.73 -2.60
N ASP A 117 -4.92 -4.32 -3.29
CA ASP A 117 -5.19 -4.04 -4.71
C ASP A 117 -5.61 -2.59 -4.94
N CYS A 118 -6.44 -2.02 -4.06
CA CYS A 118 -6.81 -0.60 -4.10
C CYS A 118 -5.58 0.30 -3.93
N PHE A 119 -4.68 -0.05 -3.03
CA PHE A 119 -3.42 0.68 -2.85
C PHE A 119 -2.57 0.64 -4.13
N HIS A 120 -2.44 -0.52 -4.76
CA HIS A 120 -1.72 -0.64 -6.03
C HIS A 120 -2.35 0.18 -7.16
N THR A 121 -3.67 0.30 -7.20
CA THR A 121 -4.36 1.16 -8.16
C THR A 121 -3.92 2.63 -7.98
N ILE A 122 -3.84 3.11 -6.75
CA ILE A 122 -3.37 4.47 -6.45
C ILE A 122 -1.91 4.64 -6.93
N VAL A 123 -1.04 3.70 -6.59
CA VAL A 123 0.37 3.74 -7.00
C VAL A 123 0.50 3.75 -8.53
N GLY A 124 -0.31 2.95 -9.22
CA GLY A 124 -0.36 2.92 -10.68
C GLY A 124 -0.71 4.28 -11.27
N ILE A 125 -1.74 4.95 -10.76
CA ILE A 125 -2.14 6.28 -11.19
C ILE A 125 -1.01 7.30 -10.95
N CYS A 126 -0.35 7.24 -9.80
CA CYS A 126 0.76 8.12 -9.44
C CYS A 126 2.01 7.89 -10.32
N SER A 127 2.20 6.68 -10.82
CA SER A 127 3.37 6.27 -11.60
C SER A 127 3.19 6.48 -13.10
N ASP A 128 1.97 6.67 -13.60
CA ASP A 128 1.70 6.87 -15.01
C ASP A 128 2.33 8.18 -15.47
N LYS A 129 3.29 8.07 -16.41
CA LYS A 129 3.87 9.24 -17.03
C LYS A 129 2.84 9.85 -17.98
N LYS A 130 2.68 11.17 -17.93
CA LYS A 130 2.01 11.89 -19.01
C LYS A 130 2.89 11.78 -20.25
N ASP A 131 2.39 11.10 -21.25
CA ASP A 131 2.95 11.19 -22.61
C ASP A 131 2.65 12.58 -23.20
#